data_b8e2ed7fd1c01ac6d6f79a263fb8f244
#
_entry.id   b8e2ed7fd1c01ac6d6f79a263fb8f244
#
_cell.length_a   1.000
_cell.length_b   1.000
_cell.length_c   1.000
_cell.angle_alpha   90.00
_cell.angle_beta   90.00
_cell.angle_gamma   90.00
#
_symmetry.space_group_name_H-M   'P 1'
#
loop_
_entity.id
_entity.type
_entity.pdbx_description
1 polymer ?
#
loop_
_entity_poly.entity_id
_entity_poly.type
_entity_poly.pdbx_seq_one_letter_code
_entity_poly.pdbx_strand_id
1 'polypeptide(L)'
;MVASPAAAQPGIEPSGAALALPEGPAQAWVLADLDTGAILASRNANEPHAPASTIKPLLAMVVLDHLRPDNFARANSSHTEVECSCVGLKPGQPYTTRQLLEALLMVSGNDAANMLADMLGGQGVAVPAMNRKAAALGARSTRASSPSGLDGPGWESTTTALDLAVIYRAALTYPLIAHIMRSPSAEFPGKTITNQNELLTRYPGAFAGKTGFTNLARHTYVAAAQRGNRRLVVVEMYGTGDLYGQAIRLLDWGFSQPAAR
;
A
#
# COMPACT_ATOMS: atom_id res chain seq x y z
N MET A 1 -50.03 56.63 14.62
CA MET A 1 -48.91 55.76 15.01
C MET A 1 -48.72 54.77 13.90
N VAL A 2 -47.67 54.96 13.12
CA VAL A 2 -47.34 54.11 11.98
C VAL A 2 -46.17 53.20 12.42
N ALA A 3 -46.39 51.90 12.45
CA ALA A 3 -45.34 50.91 12.80
C ALA A 3 -44.35 50.77 11.66
N SER A 4 -43.04 50.98 11.93
CA SER A 4 -41.95 50.67 11.01
C SER A 4 -41.79 49.16 10.83
N PRO A 5 -41.51 48.70 9.60
CA PRO A 5 -41.22 47.30 9.37
C PRO A 5 -39.81 46.94 9.90
N ALA A 6 -39.70 45.85 10.66
CA ALA A 6 -38.43 45.28 11.11
C ALA A 6 -37.61 44.84 9.90
N ALA A 7 -36.36 45.29 9.81
CA ALA A 7 -35.40 44.84 8.84
C ALA A 7 -35.04 43.35 9.09
N ALA A 8 -35.21 42.51 8.08
CA ALA A 8 -34.75 41.11 8.13
C ALA A 8 -33.23 41.10 8.19
N GLN A 9 -32.66 40.40 9.18
CA GLN A 9 -31.24 40.13 9.26
C GLN A 9 -30.85 39.16 8.13
N PRO A 10 -29.73 39.38 7.44
CA PRO A 10 -29.24 38.41 6.45
C PRO A 10 -28.86 37.13 7.20
N GLY A 11 -29.60 36.05 6.92
CA GLY A 11 -29.27 34.74 7.39
C GLY A 11 -27.91 34.32 6.83
N ILE A 12 -27.00 33.90 7.71
CA ILE A 12 -25.77 33.22 7.29
C ILE A 12 -26.22 31.83 6.79
N GLU A 13 -26.32 31.69 5.47
CA GLU A 13 -26.44 30.38 4.85
C GLU A 13 -25.15 29.60 5.11
N PRO A 14 -25.20 28.32 5.51
CA PRO A 14 -23.99 27.50 5.60
C PRO A 14 -23.46 27.28 4.19
N SER A 15 -22.47 28.09 3.79
CA SER A 15 -21.71 27.90 2.56
C SER A 15 -20.78 26.70 2.74
N GLY A 16 -21.26 25.55 2.33
CA GLY A 16 -20.51 24.31 2.37
C GLY A 16 -21.34 23.18 1.75
N ALA A 17 -21.52 23.25 0.42
CA ALA A 17 -21.90 22.03 -0.29
C ALA A 17 -20.82 20.99 0.02
N ALA A 18 -21.16 19.93 0.76
CA ALA A 18 -20.28 18.81 0.98
C ALA A 18 -19.79 18.35 -0.39
N LEU A 19 -18.47 18.40 -0.63
CA LEU A 19 -17.90 17.97 -1.89
C LEU A 19 -18.36 16.54 -2.16
N ALA A 20 -18.94 16.30 -3.34
CA ALA A 20 -19.38 14.98 -3.73
C ALA A 20 -18.19 13.98 -3.67
N LEU A 21 -18.46 12.78 -3.23
CA LEU A 21 -17.45 11.74 -3.15
C LEU A 21 -16.90 11.42 -4.56
N PRO A 22 -15.58 11.47 -4.78
CA PRO A 22 -15.01 11.22 -6.09
C PRO A 22 -15.26 9.80 -6.59
N GLU A 23 -15.67 9.67 -7.83
CA GLU A 23 -15.74 8.38 -8.52
C GLU A 23 -14.41 8.04 -9.19
N GLY A 24 -14.23 6.74 -9.49
CA GLY A 24 -13.04 6.26 -10.17
C GLY A 24 -13.13 4.80 -10.59
N PRO A 25 -12.08 4.29 -11.28
CA PRO A 25 -12.09 2.99 -11.92
C PRO A 25 -11.89 1.81 -10.98
N ALA A 26 -11.51 2.01 -9.72
CA ALA A 26 -11.41 0.93 -8.73
C ALA A 26 -12.79 0.46 -8.30
N GLN A 27 -13.04 -0.85 -8.38
CA GLN A 27 -14.32 -1.43 -7.96
C GLN A 27 -14.48 -1.48 -6.44
N ALA A 28 -13.38 -1.72 -5.72
CA ALA A 28 -13.33 -1.70 -4.28
C ALA A 28 -12.24 -0.73 -3.80
N TRP A 29 -12.55 0.12 -2.82
CA TRP A 29 -11.58 1.06 -2.28
C TRP A 29 -11.96 1.53 -0.87
N VAL A 30 -10.96 2.04 -0.15
CA VAL A 30 -11.13 2.71 1.14
C VAL A 30 -10.20 3.92 1.23
N LEU A 31 -10.71 4.99 1.82
CA LEU A 31 -9.95 6.15 2.29
C LEU A 31 -10.04 6.18 3.81
N ALA A 32 -8.91 6.13 4.50
CA ALA A 32 -8.86 6.09 5.94
C ALA A 32 -7.79 7.05 6.50
N ASP A 33 -8.00 7.46 7.73
CA ASP A 33 -7.03 8.21 8.52
C ASP A 33 -6.04 7.23 9.16
N LEU A 34 -4.73 7.39 8.88
CA LEU A 34 -3.68 6.50 9.37
C LEU A 34 -3.44 6.63 10.88
N ASP A 35 -3.71 7.79 11.46
CA ASP A 35 -3.45 8.05 12.88
C ASP A 35 -4.55 7.45 13.76
N THR A 36 -5.80 7.70 13.40
CA THR A 36 -6.95 7.24 14.16
C THR A 36 -7.44 5.86 13.73
N GLY A 37 -7.23 5.49 12.45
CA GLY A 37 -7.83 4.31 11.81
C GLY A 37 -9.27 4.52 11.36
N ALA A 38 -9.80 5.75 11.46
CA ALA A 38 -11.15 6.06 11.03
C ALA A 38 -11.29 5.96 9.51
N ILE A 39 -12.35 5.28 9.06
CA ILE A 39 -12.73 5.23 7.64
C ILE A 39 -13.47 6.53 7.32
N LEU A 40 -12.95 7.30 6.35
CA LEU A 40 -13.57 8.54 5.90
C LEU A 40 -14.58 8.30 4.78
N ALA A 41 -14.27 7.38 3.89
CA ALA A 41 -15.13 6.95 2.79
C ALA A 41 -14.69 5.58 2.28
N SER A 42 -15.62 4.85 1.68
CA SER A 42 -15.29 3.55 1.09
C SER A 42 -16.34 3.12 0.06
N ARG A 43 -15.94 2.19 -0.79
CA ARG A 43 -16.83 1.47 -1.72
C ARG A 43 -16.40 0.00 -1.73
N ASN A 44 -17.33 -0.92 -1.49
CA ASN A 44 -17.08 -2.36 -1.50
C ASN A 44 -15.85 -2.79 -0.65
N ALA A 45 -15.54 -2.05 0.45
CA ALA A 45 -14.28 -2.18 1.17
C ALA A 45 -14.02 -3.56 1.77
N ASN A 46 -15.06 -4.37 1.96
CA ASN A 46 -14.99 -5.75 2.45
C ASN A 46 -15.12 -6.81 1.34
N GLU A 47 -15.22 -6.39 0.07
CA GLU A 47 -15.26 -7.33 -1.05
C GLU A 47 -13.88 -7.97 -1.26
N PRO A 48 -13.79 -9.33 -1.30
CA PRO A 48 -12.51 -10.00 -1.48
C PRO A 48 -12.01 -9.87 -2.91
N HIS A 49 -10.73 -9.48 -3.04
CA HIS A 49 -10.00 -9.41 -4.31
C HIS A 49 -8.57 -9.91 -4.14
N ALA A 50 -7.94 -10.30 -5.22
CA ALA A 50 -6.50 -10.59 -5.23
C ALA A 50 -5.71 -9.29 -5.01
N PRO A 51 -4.70 -9.29 -4.11
CA PRO A 51 -3.92 -8.08 -3.81
C PRO A 51 -2.85 -7.76 -4.85
N ALA A 52 -2.39 -8.73 -5.62
CA ALA A 52 -1.15 -8.64 -6.38
C ALA A 52 0.00 -8.14 -5.46
N SER A 53 0.91 -7.33 -5.99
CA SER A 53 2.09 -6.83 -5.24
C SER A 53 1.77 -5.86 -4.11
N THR A 54 0.53 -5.41 -3.92
CA THR A 54 0.17 -4.58 -2.77
C THR A 54 0.24 -5.34 -1.43
N ILE A 55 0.37 -6.68 -1.44
CA ILE A 55 0.58 -7.48 -0.23
C ILE A 55 2.04 -7.45 0.27
N LYS A 56 3.01 -7.01 -0.53
CA LYS A 56 4.44 -7.06 -0.20
C LYS A 56 4.85 -6.37 1.11
N PRO A 57 4.22 -5.28 1.56
CA PRO A 57 4.52 -4.73 2.90
C PRO A 57 4.21 -5.70 4.04
N LEU A 58 3.29 -6.65 3.86
CA LEU A 58 3.05 -7.71 4.84
C LEU A 58 4.27 -8.64 4.96
N LEU A 59 4.88 -9.04 3.83
CA LEU A 59 6.16 -9.77 3.85
C LEU A 59 7.26 -8.93 4.50
N ALA A 60 7.36 -7.63 4.16
CA ALA A 60 8.39 -6.75 4.72
C ALA A 60 8.33 -6.67 6.26
N MET A 61 7.12 -6.62 6.83
CA MET A 61 6.94 -6.66 8.30
C MET A 61 7.44 -7.99 8.88
N VAL A 62 7.05 -9.12 8.29
CA VAL A 62 7.52 -10.44 8.74
C VAL A 62 9.04 -10.55 8.67
N VAL A 63 9.64 -10.05 7.59
CA VAL A 63 11.11 -10.01 7.45
C VAL A 63 11.75 -9.23 8.61
N LEU A 64 11.26 -8.02 8.91
CA LEU A 64 11.83 -7.18 9.96
C LEU A 64 11.53 -7.68 11.39
N ASP A 65 10.54 -8.53 11.57
CA ASP A 65 10.29 -9.20 12.84
C ASP A 65 11.34 -10.31 13.14
N HIS A 66 12.03 -10.81 12.11
CA HIS A 66 12.93 -11.98 12.24
C HIS A 66 14.37 -11.70 11.78
N LEU A 67 14.58 -10.74 10.89
CA LEU A 67 15.88 -10.45 10.30
C LEU A 67 16.29 -9.01 10.56
N ARG A 68 17.59 -8.80 10.78
CA ARG A 68 18.15 -7.46 10.84
C ARG A 68 18.45 -6.94 9.43
N PRO A 69 18.44 -5.61 9.23
CA PRO A 69 18.72 -5.01 7.91
C PRO A 69 20.07 -5.38 7.32
N ASP A 70 21.06 -5.69 8.17
CA ASP A 70 22.43 -6.06 7.80
C ASP A 70 22.64 -7.57 7.59
N ASN A 71 21.67 -8.41 7.93
CA ASN A 71 21.73 -9.82 7.54
C ASN A 71 21.80 -9.94 6.01
N PHE A 72 22.54 -10.91 5.51
CA PHE A 72 22.69 -11.12 4.08
C PHE A 72 22.64 -12.61 3.73
N ALA A 73 22.29 -12.88 2.48
CA ALA A 73 22.39 -14.21 1.87
C ALA A 73 22.89 -14.05 0.42
N ARG A 74 23.23 -15.18 -0.22
CA ARG A 74 23.57 -15.18 -1.65
C ARG A 74 22.36 -15.59 -2.46
N ALA A 75 22.07 -14.82 -3.51
CA ALA A 75 21.05 -15.19 -4.47
C ALA A 75 21.41 -16.53 -5.16
N ASN A 76 20.40 -17.28 -5.53
CA ASN A 76 20.54 -18.47 -6.35
C ASN A 76 19.54 -18.44 -7.51
N SER A 77 19.57 -19.43 -8.42
CA SER A 77 18.70 -19.45 -9.60
C SER A 77 17.22 -19.54 -9.23
N SER A 78 16.85 -20.26 -8.17
CA SER A 78 15.44 -20.39 -7.77
C SER A 78 14.79 -19.08 -7.35
N HIS A 79 15.59 -18.09 -6.89
CA HIS A 79 15.06 -16.76 -6.59
C HIS A 79 14.66 -15.99 -7.85
N THR A 80 15.37 -16.24 -8.97
CA THR A 80 15.22 -15.51 -10.23
C THR A 80 14.31 -16.20 -11.25
N GLU A 81 13.99 -17.47 -11.03
CA GLU A 81 13.04 -18.26 -11.81
C GLU A 81 11.60 -17.93 -11.40
N VAL A 82 11.17 -16.70 -11.65
CA VAL A 82 9.87 -16.17 -11.25
C VAL A 82 9.33 -15.22 -12.32
N GLU A 83 8.02 -15.14 -12.45
CA GLU A 83 7.40 -14.11 -13.29
C GLU A 83 7.83 -12.72 -12.81
N CYS A 84 8.45 -11.97 -13.72
CA CYS A 84 9.10 -10.71 -13.39
C CYS A 84 8.15 -9.51 -13.46
N SER A 85 8.02 -8.93 -12.28
CA SER A 85 8.59 -7.63 -11.85
C SER A 85 9.82 -7.91 -10.99
N CYS A 86 11.01 -7.68 -11.47
CA CYS A 86 12.26 -8.13 -10.84
C CYS A 86 13.25 -6.99 -10.69
N VAL A 87 14.02 -6.99 -9.60
CA VAL A 87 15.17 -6.08 -9.48
C VAL A 87 16.36 -6.60 -10.29
N GLY A 88 16.37 -7.87 -10.66
CA GLY A 88 17.44 -8.54 -11.42
C GLY A 88 18.57 -9.00 -10.49
N LEU A 89 18.24 -9.82 -9.50
CA LEU A 89 19.22 -10.50 -8.67
C LEU A 89 20.13 -11.38 -9.52
N LYS A 90 21.41 -11.44 -9.14
CA LYS A 90 22.40 -12.28 -9.84
C LYS A 90 22.74 -13.49 -8.96
N PRO A 91 22.54 -14.72 -9.44
CA PRO A 91 22.95 -15.92 -8.70
C PRO A 91 24.43 -15.82 -8.26
N GLY A 92 24.71 -16.22 -7.02
CA GLY A 92 26.04 -16.14 -6.39
C GLY A 92 26.35 -14.79 -5.73
N GLN A 93 25.66 -13.70 -6.09
CA GLN A 93 25.91 -12.38 -5.49
C GLN A 93 25.23 -12.26 -4.12
N PRO A 94 25.90 -11.68 -3.11
CA PRO A 94 25.30 -11.40 -1.82
C PRO A 94 24.42 -10.15 -1.88
N TYR A 95 23.28 -10.19 -1.15
CA TYR A 95 22.40 -9.05 -0.93
C TYR A 95 22.00 -8.96 0.52
N THR A 96 21.95 -7.76 1.08
CA THR A 96 21.49 -7.53 2.45
C THR A 96 19.97 -7.51 2.52
N THR A 97 19.41 -7.80 3.69
CA THR A 97 17.96 -7.66 3.95
C THR A 97 17.46 -6.27 3.57
N ARG A 98 18.21 -5.20 3.88
CA ARG A 98 17.87 -3.82 3.48
C ARG A 98 17.74 -3.69 1.97
N GLN A 99 18.75 -4.13 1.21
CA GLN A 99 18.73 -4.05 -0.26
C GLN A 99 17.55 -4.82 -0.85
N LEU A 100 17.25 -6.00 -0.31
CA LEU A 100 16.11 -6.79 -0.75
C LEU A 100 14.75 -6.14 -0.40
N LEU A 101 14.64 -5.47 0.75
CA LEU A 101 13.45 -4.69 1.12
C LEU A 101 13.27 -3.47 0.23
N GLU A 102 14.36 -2.78 -0.13
CA GLU A 102 14.35 -1.69 -1.11
C GLU A 102 13.87 -2.18 -2.49
N ALA A 103 14.40 -3.31 -2.96
CA ALA A 103 13.94 -3.95 -4.19
C ALA A 103 12.47 -4.39 -4.13
N LEU A 104 12.04 -4.97 -3.01
CA LEU A 104 10.67 -5.43 -2.77
C LEU A 104 9.65 -4.29 -2.85
N LEU A 105 9.93 -3.19 -2.15
CA LEU A 105 8.97 -2.11 -1.94
C LEU A 105 9.02 -1.02 -3.02
N MET A 106 10.23 -0.71 -3.55
CA MET A 106 10.41 0.36 -4.53
C MET A 106 10.16 -0.09 -5.97
N VAL A 107 10.69 -1.25 -6.36
CA VAL A 107 10.57 -1.78 -7.73
C VAL A 107 9.75 -3.06 -7.82
N SER A 108 9.08 -3.42 -6.72
CA SER A 108 8.17 -4.57 -6.69
C SER A 108 8.83 -5.93 -6.98
N GLY A 109 10.16 -6.09 -6.70
CA GLY A 109 10.94 -7.26 -7.07
C GLY A 109 10.35 -8.58 -6.57
N ASN A 110 9.90 -9.45 -7.48
CA ASN A 110 9.43 -10.80 -7.16
C ASN A 110 10.60 -11.71 -6.81
N ASP A 111 11.74 -11.53 -7.46
CA ASP A 111 13.01 -12.17 -7.13
C ASP A 111 13.48 -11.81 -5.71
N ALA A 112 13.37 -10.55 -5.33
CA ALA A 112 13.66 -10.11 -3.96
C ALA A 112 12.67 -10.71 -2.94
N ALA A 113 11.37 -10.83 -3.30
CA ALA A 113 10.38 -11.48 -2.44
C ALA A 113 10.71 -12.95 -2.19
N ASN A 114 11.10 -13.69 -3.23
CA ASN A 114 11.51 -15.10 -3.11
C ASN A 114 12.76 -15.24 -2.23
N MET A 115 13.77 -14.39 -2.44
CA MET A 115 14.99 -14.44 -1.64
C MET A 115 14.74 -14.08 -0.17
N LEU A 116 13.90 -13.08 0.12
CA LEU A 116 13.51 -12.77 1.49
C LEU A 116 12.73 -13.90 2.15
N ALA A 117 11.85 -14.57 1.39
CA ALA A 117 11.16 -15.76 1.88
C ALA A 117 12.12 -16.90 2.18
N ASP A 118 13.14 -17.10 1.34
CA ASP A 118 14.17 -18.12 1.56
C ASP A 118 15.00 -17.81 2.80
N MET A 119 15.36 -16.56 3.05
CA MET A 119 16.04 -16.11 4.26
C MET A 119 15.22 -16.33 5.54
N LEU A 120 13.89 -16.46 5.44
CA LEU A 120 12.98 -16.81 6.53
C LEU A 120 12.81 -18.34 6.71
N GLY A 121 13.43 -19.16 5.86
CA GLY A 121 13.31 -20.61 5.86
C GLY A 121 12.44 -21.18 4.73
N GLY A 122 12.24 -20.40 3.67
CA GLY A 122 11.49 -20.78 2.47
C GLY A 122 10.02 -20.31 2.48
N GLN A 123 9.36 -20.45 1.33
CA GLN A 123 7.95 -20.03 1.19
C GLN A 123 7.01 -20.76 2.15
N GLY A 124 7.30 -22.04 2.48
CA GLY A 124 6.54 -22.83 3.45
C GLY A 124 6.58 -22.28 4.88
N VAL A 125 7.55 -21.41 5.19
CA VAL A 125 7.65 -20.68 6.47
C VAL A 125 7.14 -19.27 6.34
N ALA A 126 7.56 -18.55 5.29
CA ALA A 126 7.25 -17.14 5.07
C ALA A 126 5.75 -16.89 4.88
N VAL A 127 5.07 -17.67 4.02
CA VAL A 127 3.65 -17.48 3.71
C VAL A 127 2.76 -17.73 4.94
N PRO A 128 2.90 -18.83 5.70
CA PRO A 128 2.20 -18.97 6.98
C PRO A 128 2.50 -17.85 7.99
N ALA A 129 3.74 -17.31 8.02
CA ALA A 129 4.08 -16.19 8.89
C ALA A 129 3.37 -14.90 8.46
N MET A 130 3.28 -14.62 7.14
CA MET A 130 2.48 -13.52 6.61
C MET A 130 1.01 -13.64 7.03
N ASN A 131 0.42 -14.83 6.90
CA ASN A 131 -0.97 -15.07 7.27
C ASN A 131 -1.21 -14.91 8.79
N ARG A 132 -0.31 -15.38 9.63
CA ARG A 132 -0.37 -15.13 11.08
C ARG A 132 -0.25 -13.63 11.41
N LYS A 133 0.66 -12.91 10.72
CA LYS A 133 0.82 -11.47 10.89
C LYS A 133 -0.45 -10.71 10.51
N ALA A 134 -1.05 -11.01 9.35
CA ALA A 134 -2.32 -10.41 8.91
C ALA A 134 -3.42 -10.64 9.95
N ALA A 135 -3.59 -11.87 10.43
CA ALA A 135 -4.59 -12.20 11.46
C ALA A 135 -4.35 -11.44 12.77
N ALA A 136 -3.09 -11.35 13.22
CA ALA A 136 -2.71 -10.61 14.44
C ALA A 136 -2.99 -9.10 14.34
N LEU A 137 -2.89 -8.53 13.14
CA LEU A 137 -3.24 -7.13 12.87
C LEU A 137 -4.75 -6.87 12.77
N GLY A 138 -5.56 -7.92 12.70
CA GLY A 138 -7.00 -7.83 12.48
C GLY A 138 -7.41 -7.87 11.01
N ALA A 139 -6.49 -8.05 10.07
CA ALA A 139 -6.74 -8.22 8.64
C ALA A 139 -7.20 -9.67 8.35
N ARG A 140 -8.42 -10.01 8.79
CA ARG A 140 -8.90 -11.40 8.88
C ARG A 140 -9.37 -11.98 7.55
N SER A 141 -9.65 -11.13 6.57
CA SER A 141 -10.00 -11.54 5.21
C SER A 141 -8.77 -11.68 4.30
N THR A 142 -7.56 -11.46 4.85
CA THR A 142 -6.32 -11.55 4.11
C THR A 142 -5.73 -12.95 4.21
N ARG A 143 -5.46 -13.55 3.04
CA ARG A 143 -4.75 -14.82 2.89
C ARG A 143 -3.68 -14.66 1.79
N ALA A 144 -2.42 -14.67 2.17
CA ALA A 144 -1.30 -14.79 1.25
C ALA A 144 -1.14 -16.25 0.80
N SER A 145 -0.87 -16.46 -0.47
CA SER A 145 -0.51 -17.75 -1.07
C SER A 145 0.90 -17.75 -1.65
N SER A 146 1.48 -16.55 -1.82
CA SER A 146 2.87 -16.36 -2.23
C SER A 146 3.50 -15.18 -1.49
N PRO A 147 4.83 -15.09 -1.40
CA PRO A 147 5.52 -13.96 -0.78
C PRO A 147 5.42 -12.67 -1.60
N SER A 148 5.20 -12.78 -2.91
CA SER A 148 5.20 -11.67 -3.86
C SER A 148 3.82 -11.10 -4.16
N GLY A 149 2.75 -11.87 -3.92
CA GLY A 149 1.39 -11.57 -4.36
C GLY A 149 1.08 -12.04 -5.78
N LEU A 150 2.00 -12.76 -6.41
CA LEU A 150 1.68 -13.54 -7.61
C LEU A 150 0.63 -14.59 -7.28
N ASP A 151 -0.18 -14.90 -8.26
CA ASP A 151 -1.28 -15.87 -8.18
C ASP A 151 -1.23 -16.84 -9.36
N GLY A 152 -1.91 -17.97 -9.21
CA GLY A 152 -2.08 -18.97 -10.24
C GLY A 152 -3.16 -19.97 -9.83
N PRO A 153 -3.60 -20.86 -10.73
CA PRO A 153 -4.69 -21.78 -10.47
C PRO A 153 -4.49 -22.58 -9.16
N GLY A 154 -5.39 -22.41 -8.19
CA GLY A 154 -5.38 -23.11 -6.91
C GLY A 154 -4.43 -22.53 -5.83
N TRP A 155 -3.78 -21.39 -6.09
CA TRP A 155 -2.92 -20.71 -5.11
C TRP A 155 -3.06 -19.17 -5.17
N GLU A 156 -4.28 -18.71 -5.23
CA GLU A 156 -4.60 -17.29 -5.25
C GLU A 156 -4.48 -16.68 -3.85
N SER A 157 -3.85 -15.50 -3.78
CA SER A 157 -3.94 -14.64 -2.60
C SER A 157 -5.25 -13.87 -2.63
N THR A 158 -5.83 -13.62 -1.45
CA THR A 158 -7.03 -12.80 -1.31
C THR A 158 -6.87 -11.79 -0.17
N THR A 159 -7.52 -10.65 -0.30
CA THR A 159 -7.60 -9.60 0.72
C THR A 159 -8.81 -8.70 0.44
N THR A 160 -9.00 -7.67 1.26
CA THR A 160 -9.98 -6.60 1.05
C THR A 160 -9.30 -5.25 1.10
N ALA A 161 -9.95 -4.21 0.57
CA ALA A 161 -9.41 -2.85 0.67
C ALA A 161 -9.25 -2.42 2.13
N LEU A 162 -10.17 -2.81 3.00
CA LEU A 162 -10.09 -2.54 4.43
C LEU A 162 -8.89 -3.23 5.08
N ASP A 163 -8.69 -4.51 4.81
CA ASP A 163 -7.56 -5.27 5.37
C ASP A 163 -6.21 -4.71 4.91
N LEU A 164 -6.09 -4.31 3.64
CA LEU A 164 -4.88 -3.64 3.15
C LEU A 164 -4.63 -2.31 3.87
N ALA A 165 -5.68 -1.51 4.15
CA ALA A 165 -5.50 -0.29 4.93
C ALA A 165 -4.95 -0.58 6.34
N VAL A 166 -5.44 -1.63 7.01
CA VAL A 166 -4.93 -2.10 8.30
C VAL A 166 -3.47 -2.53 8.18
N ILE A 167 -3.12 -3.32 7.15
CA ILE A 167 -1.75 -3.78 6.89
C ILE A 167 -0.80 -2.59 6.65
N TYR A 168 -1.20 -1.62 5.83
CA TYR A 168 -0.35 -0.44 5.55
C TYR A 168 -0.21 0.49 6.75
N ARG A 169 -1.28 0.67 7.54
CA ARG A 169 -1.20 1.41 8.80
C ARG A 169 -0.15 0.80 9.72
N ALA A 170 -0.12 -0.52 9.86
CA ALA A 170 0.88 -1.24 10.64
C ALA A 170 2.27 -1.18 10.00
N ALA A 171 2.40 -1.43 8.70
CA ALA A 171 3.68 -1.42 8.00
C ALA A 171 4.40 -0.06 8.11
N LEU A 172 3.66 1.04 8.05
CA LEU A 172 4.20 2.40 8.17
C LEU A 172 4.66 2.77 9.59
N THR A 173 4.40 1.93 10.60
CA THR A 173 5.02 2.07 11.93
C THR A 173 6.44 1.51 11.99
N TYR A 174 6.85 0.70 11.02
CA TYR A 174 8.23 0.19 10.91
C TYR A 174 9.11 1.28 10.27
N PRO A 175 10.09 1.83 10.99
CA PRO A 175 10.86 2.99 10.48
C PRO A 175 11.54 2.72 9.15
N LEU A 176 12.07 1.49 8.93
CA LEU A 176 12.74 1.15 7.69
C LEU A 176 11.76 1.03 6.52
N ILE A 177 10.57 0.44 6.72
CA ILE A 177 9.54 0.36 5.68
C ILE A 177 9.09 1.78 5.29
N ALA A 178 8.77 2.62 6.28
CA ALA A 178 8.35 4.00 6.04
C ALA A 178 9.44 4.82 5.33
N HIS A 179 10.72 4.61 5.69
CA HIS A 179 11.84 5.25 5.01
C HIS A 179 11.95 4.81 3.55
N ILE A 180 11.94 3.50 3.28
CA ILE A 180 12.03 2.95 1.91
C ILE A 180 10.87 3.44 1.03
N MET A 181 9.63 3.37 1.54
CA MET A 181 8.45 3.76 0.76
C MET A 181 8.41 5.25 0.41
N ARG A 182 9.06 6.09 1.22
CA ARG A 182 9.18 7.54 0.98
C ARG A 182 10.33 7.90 0.03
N SER A 183 11.35 7.06 -0.05
CA SER A 183 12.57 7.34 -0.82
C SER A 183 12.28 7.30 -2.33
N PRO A 184 12.71 8.31 -3.11
CA PRO A 184 12.53 8.31 -4.56
C PRO A 184 13.44 7.31 -5.27
N SER A 185 14.62 7.02 -4.70
CA SER A 185 15.59 6.08 -5.24
C SER A 185 16.45 5.47 -4.13
N ALA A 186 17.13 4.38 -4.44
CA ALA A 186 18.11 3.74 -3.57
C ALA A 186 19.27 3.17 -4.39
N GLU A 187 20.45 3.11 -3.77
CA GLU A 187 21.61 2.43 -4.36
C GLU A 187 21.46 0.92 -4.22
N PHE A 188 21.59 0.23 -5.33
CA PHE A 188 21.50 -1.23 -5.41
C PHE A 188 22.75 -1.78 -6.10
N PRO A 189 23.24 -2.98 -5.78
CA PRO A 189 24.44 -3.50 -6.40
C PRO A 189 24.45 -3.40 -7.93
N GLY A 190 25.32 -2.55 -8.45
CA GLY A 190 25.50 -2.32 -9.90
C GLY A 190 24.53 -1.34 -10.55
N LYS A 191 23.61 -0.71 -9.80
CA LYS A 191 22.67 0.29 -10.33
C LYS A 191 21.96 1.08 -9.23
N THR A 192 21.39 2.22 -9.59
CA THR A 192 20.38 2.90 -8.78
C THR A 192 18.98 2.36 -9.15
N ILE A 193 18.15 2.07 -8.18
CA ILE A 193 16.73 1.72 -8.38
C ILE A 193 15.85 2.93 -8.07
N THR A 194 14.83 3.16 -8.90
CA THR A 194 13.87 4.27 -8.74
C THR A 194 12.53 3.72 -8.24
N ASN A 195 11.94 4.41 -7.28
CA ASN A 195 10.64 4.03 -6.73
C ASN A 195 9.55 4.15 -7.81
N GLN A 196 8.81 3.08 -8.03
CA GLN A 196 7.73 3.02 -9.02
C GLN A 196 6.45 3.75 -8.58
N ASN A 197 6.39 4.23 -7.34
CA ASN A 197 5.25 5.03 -6.87
C ASN A 197 5.34 6.46 -7.42
N GLU A 198 4.70 6.70 -8.56
CA GLU A 198 4.68 8.02 -9.20
C GLU A 198 4.06 9.11 -8.32
N LEU A 199 3.23 8.76 -7.35
CA LEU A 199 2.58 9.74 -6.49
C LEU A 199 3.60 10.55 -5.66
N LEU A 200 4.78 9.99 -5.38
CA LEU A 200 5.86 10.71 -4.69
C LEU A 200 6.28 12.00 -5.40
N THR A 201 6.15 12.04 -6.72
CA THR A 201 6.48 13.23 -7.53
C THR A 201 5.24 13.99 -8.03
N ARG A 202 4.08 13.34 -8.06
CA ARG A 202 2.83 13.90 -8.62
C ARG A 202 1.93 14.57 -7.59
N TYR A 203 2.11 14.26 -6.30
CA TYR A 203 1.22 14.73 -5.25
C TYR A 203 2.00 15.26 -4.04
N PRO A 204 1.90 16.57 -3.73
CA PRO A 204 2.56 17.16 -2.58
C PRO A 204 2.12 16.49 -1.27
N GLY A 205 3.10 16.02 -0.49
CA GLY A 205 2.85 15.33 0.76
C GLY A 205 2.68 13.82 0.64
N ALA A 206 2.73 13.23 -0.57
CA ALA A 206 2.81 11.79 -0.72
C ALA A 206 4.08 11.24 -0.06
N PHE A 207 3.96 10.16 0.72
CA PHE A 207 5.11 9.59 1.44
C PHE A 207 5.17 8.06 1.40
N ALA A 208 4.16 7.39 0.88
CA ALA A 208 4.17 5.95 0.69
C ALA A 208 3.21 5.55 -0.43
N GLY A 209 3.45 4.41 -1.03
CA GLY A 209 2.53 3.81 -1.99
C GLY A 209 3.10 2.52 -2.57
N LYS A 210 2.22 1.72 -3.12
CA LYS A 210 2.57 0.47 -3.78
C LYS A 210 1.57 0.12 -4.86
N THR A 211 2.07 -0.17 -6.04
CA THR A 211 1.29 -0.68 -7.17
C THR A 211 1.27 -2.21 -7.17
N GLY A 212 0.26 -2.78 -7.80
CA GLY A 212 0.18 -4.21 -8.08
C GLY A 212 -0.62 -4.48 -9.34
N PHE A 213 -0.29 -5.57 -10.01
CA PHE A 213 -1.04 -6.08 -11.15
C PHE A 213 -0.84 -7.59 -11.28
N THR A 214 -1.93 -8.30 -11.48
CA THR A 214 -2.01 -9.64 -12.09
C THR A 214 -3.26 -9.68 -12.95
N ASN A 215 -3.38 -10.69 -13.80
CA ASN A 215 -4.60 -10.86 -14.60
C ASN A 215 -5.84 -11.06 -13.73
N LEU A 216 -5.71 -11.69 -12.57
CA LEU A 216 -6.78 -11.89 -11.60
C LEU A 216 -7.07 -10.62 -10.81
N ALA A 217 -6.05 -9.97 -10.27
CA ALA A 217 -6.19 -8.79 -9.42
C ALA A 217 -6.61 -7.53 -10.20
N ARG A 218 -6.33 -7.48 -11.51
CA ARG A 218 -6.29 -6.24 -12.28
C ARG A 218 -5.29 -5.26 -11.62
N HIS A 219 -5.46 -3.96 -11.82
CA HIS A 219 -4.62 -2.98 -11.13
C HIS A 219 -5.05 -2.83 -9.67
N THR A 220 -4.08 -2.84 -8.77
CA THR A 220 -4.25 -2.52 -7.36
C THR A 220 -3.29 -1.40 -6.99
N TYR A 221 -3.70 -0.51 -6.10
CA TYR A 221 -2.86 0.59 -5.67
C TYR A 221 -3.14 0.97 -4.21
N VAL A 222 -2.08 1.30 -3.51
CA VAL A 222 -2.17 1.93 -2.19
C VAL A 222 -1.34 3.21 -2.23
N ALA A 223 -1.90 4.29 -1.70
CA ALA A 223 -1.25 5.59 -1.58
C ALA A 223 -1.40 6.13 -0.17
N ALA A 224 -0.37 6.78 0.36
CA ALA A 224 -0.45 7.52 1.61
C ALA A 224 0.15 8.91 1.43
N ALA A 225 -0.54 9.91 2.00
CA ALA A 225 -0.10 11.29 1.97
C ALA A 225 -0.35 11.98 3.31
N GLN A 226 0.38 13.08 3.54
CA GLN A 226 0.30 13.92 4.74
C GLN A 226 0.07 15.38 4.36
N ARG A 227 -0.88 16.03 5.03
CA ARG A 227 -1.05 17.49 5.03
C ARG A 227 -1.15 17.98 6.49
N GLY A 228 -0.23 18.85 6.88
CA GLY A 228 -0.09 19.24 8.29
C GLY A 228 0.17 18.02 9.17
N ASN A 229 -0.62 17.85 10.21
CA ASN A 229 -0.53 16.73 11.15
C ASN A 229 -1.42 15.54 10.78
N ARG A 230 -2.09 15.57 9.65
CA ARG A 230 -3.03 14.53 9.23
C ARG A 230 -2.42 13.64 8.16
N ARG A 231 -2.51 12.32 8.35
CA ARG A 231 -2.02 11.30 7.42
C ARG A 231 -3.17 10.44 6.93
N LEU A 232 -3.34 10.36 5.63
CA LEU A 232 -4.40 9.56 5.01
C LEU A 232 -3.80 8.42 4.17
N VAL A 233 -4.55 7.33 4.05
CA VAL A 233 -4.28 6.21 3.16
C VAL A 233 -5.48 5.96 2.26
N VAL A 234 -5.21 5.77 0.98
CA VAL A 234 -6.17 5.25 -0.02
C VAL A 234 -5.72 3.86 -0.41
N VAL A 235 -6.65 2.93 -0.45
CA VAL A 235 -6.46 1.59 -1.02
C VAL A 235 -7.46 1.41 -2.16
N GLU A 236 -6.99 0.98 -3.31
CA GLU A 236 -7.77 0.76 -4.52
C GLU A 236 -7.51 -0.65 -5.05
N MET A 237 -8.57 -1.38 -5.32
CA MET A 237 -8.52 -2.77 -5.78
C MET A 237 -9.39 -2.99 -7.00
N TYR A 238 -8.98 -3.95 -7.83
CA TYR A 238 -9.68 -4.38 -9.04
C TYR A 238 -10.00 -3.21 -9.97
N GLY A 239 -8.98 -2.40 -10.26
CA GLY A 239 -9.09 -1.22 -11.11
C GLY A 239 -8.74 -1.49 -12.56
N THR A 240 -9.41 -0.78 -13.48
CA THR A 240 -9.21 -0.94 -14.93
C THR A 240 -8.79 0.36 -15.63
N GLY A 241 -8.43 1.40 -14.86
CA GLY A 241 -8.09 2.72 -15.39
C GLY A 241 -7.05 3.47 -14.54
N ASP A 242 -7.14 4.79 -14.50
CA ASP A 242 -6.21 5.67 -13.79
C ASP A 242 -6.44 5.67 -12.28
N LEU A 243 -5.78 4.74 -11.58
CA LEU A 243 -5.80 4.66 -10.12
C LEU A 243 -5.06 5.84 -9.46
N TYR A 244 -3.98 6.34 -10.06
CA TYR A 244 -3.29 7.52 -9.52
C TYR A 244 -4.19 8.74 -9.47
N GLY A 245 -4.94 8.98 -10.55
CA GLY A 245 -5.92 10.07 -10.60
C GLY A 245 -7.05 9.88 -9.60
N GLN A 246 -7.56 8.67 -9.40
CA GLN A 246 -8.57 8.39 -8.38
C GLN A 246 -8.01 8.61 -6.98
N ALA A 247 -6.81 8.09 -6.67
CA ALA A 247 -6.16 8.27 -5.37
C ALA A 247 -5.96 9.76 -5.04
N ILE A 248 -5.51 10.57 -6.01
CA ILE A 248 -5.36 12.03 -5.85
C ILE A 248 -6.70 12.67 -5.46
N ARG A 249 -7.76 12.39 -6.20
CA ARG A 249 -9.10 12.96 -5.91
C ARG A 249 -9.63 12.52 -4.55
N LEU A 250 -9.44 11.25 -4.17
CA LEU A 250 -9.86 10.73 -2.86
C LEU A 250 -9.05 11.37 -1.72
N LEU A 251 -7.73 11.54 -1.88
CA LEU A 251 -6.89 12.22 -0.90
C LEU A 251 -7.30 13.69 -0.75
N ASP A 252 -7.51 14.41 -1.86
CA ASP A 252 -7.96 15.81 -1.82
C ASP A 252 -9.31 15.95 -1.13
N TRP A 253 -10.26 15.07 -1.47
CA TRP A 253 -11.55 15.03 -0.80
C TRP A 253 -11.38 14.73 0.70
N GLY A 254 -10.57 13.76 1.06
CA GLY A 254 -10.33 13.37 2.45
C GLY A 254 -9.70 14.50 3.28
N PHE A 255 -8.72 15.21 2.72
CA PHE A 255 -8.10 16.36 3.40
C PHE A 255 -9.03 17.57 3.52
N SER A 256 -10.07 17.67 2.68
CA SER A 256 -11.09 18.70 2.79
C SER A 256 -12.13 18.41 3.87
N GLN A 257 -12.25 17.16 4.33
CA GLN A 257 -13.16 16.78 5.41
C GLN A 257 -12.60 17.17 6.77
N PRO A 258 -13.46 17.45 7.76
CA PRO A 258 -13.00 17.63 9.15
C PRO A 258 -12.19 16.42 9.63
N ALA A 259 -11.19 16.66 10.48
CA ALA A 259 -10.47 15.56 11.11
C ALA A 259 -11.44 14.71 11.93
N ALA A 260 -11.32 13.39 11.83
CA ALA A 260 -12.04 12.48 12.71
C ALA A 260 -11.60 12.76 14.17
N ARG A 261 -12.57 12.95 15.06
CA ARG A 261 -12.33 13.17 16.49
C ARG A 261 -12.04 11.87 17.21
#